data_7026b802b6bc411eed03f6ae8fb59c92
#
_entry.id   7026b802b6bc411eed03f6ae8fb59c92
#
_cell.length_a   1.000
_cell.length_b   1.000
_cell.length_c   1.000
_cell.angle_alpha   90.00
_cell.angle_beta   90.00
_cell.angle_gamma   90.00
#
_symmetry.space_group_name_H-M   'P 1'
#
loop_
_entity.id
_entity.type
_entity.pdbx_description
1 polymer ?
#
loop_
_entity_poly.entity_id
_entity_poly.type
_entity_poly.pdbx_seq_one_letter_code
_entity_poly.pdbx_strand_id
1 'polypeptide(L)'
;RFGYRLGYYNESSYDVPYYYNAKNVSETYSLSTSTNNNYYYQWENFGNYNTTLGAHSIGAMAGMSYIEDHRFNIGGTISGNDILKSYAENFRYLEYRVEDADLCQKNITGGTPNHSVNMSYYGRLSWGYADKYNLQVNFRADAFDSSKLAGKNRWGKFPSVSAGWTLSKEDFLVDALSAASISYLKFRASWGQNGNISVLNNYPYSVDVSLNSQPYQFDTNKGSITYGSFPNGLANPDLKWETSEQIDLGFDGRLLDDKLSFTIDFYRKKTKDLLIQVTPPKEYGVTQTTMNAGEVLNQGLEFELGWKDKIGDFTYSVNANAATLKNEVTYLDPSVDRQRGAKFADHT
;
A
#
# COMPACT_ATOMS: atom_id res chain seq x y z
N ARG A 1 -24.05 -2.17 -4.35
CA ARG A 1 -23.47 -0.86 -3.95
C ARG A 1 -22.73 -0.31 -5.14
N PHE A 2 -22.98 0.97 -5.45
CA PHE A 2 -22.30 1.68 -6.53
C PHE A 2 -21.72 2.98 -5.98
N GLY A 3 -20.48 3.27 -6.29
CA GLY A 3 -19.79 4.52 -5.96
C GLY A 3 -19.18 5.15 -7.20
N TYR A 4 -19.38 6.45 -7.38
CA TYR A 4 -18.80 7.22 -8.47
C TYR A 4 -18.22 8.53 -7.93
N ARG A 5 -17.04 8.89 -8.35
CA ARG A 5 -16.40 10.17 -8.04
C ARG A 5 -15.77 10.72 -9.30
N LEU A 6 -16.14 11.95 -9.63
CA LEU A 6 -15.54 12.72 -10.69
C LEU A 6 -14.72 13.85 -10.08
N GLY A 7 -13.50 14.02 -10.53
CA GLY A 7 -12.62 15.13 -10.19
C GLY A 7 -12.18 15.85 -11.45
N TYR A 8 -12.50 17.13 -11.53
CA TYR A 8 -11.98 18.01 -12.55
C TYR A 8 -11.46 19.26 -11.87
N TYR A 9 -10.18 19.54 -12.04
CA TYR A 9 -9.58 20.74 -11.49
C TYR A 9 -8.46 21.26 -12.37
N ASN A 10 -8.32 22.58 -12.38
CA ASN A 10 -7.24 23.30 -13.03
C ASN A 10 -6.32 23.85 -11.95
N GLU A 11 -5.05 23.74 -12.18
CA GLU A 11 -4.02 24.27 -11.30
C GLU A 11 -3.12 25.20 -12.10
N SER A 12 -2.79 26.35 -11.54
CA SER A 12 -1.84 27.29 -12.13
C SER A 12 -0.87 27.77 -11.05
N SER A 13 0.40 27.77 -11.37
CA SER A 13 1.46 28.33 -10.52
C SER A 13 2.27 29.35 -11.28
N TYR A 14 2.71 30.38 -10.58
CA TYR A 14 3.61 31.37 -11.10
C TYR A 14 4.75 31.58 -10.13
N ASP A 15 5.95 31.25 -10.57
CA ASP A 15 7.15 31.34 -9.77
C ASP A 15 8.01 32.53 -10.23
N VAL A 16 8.57 33.24 -9.26
CA VAL A 16 9.46 34.38 -9.50
C VAL A 16 10.90 33.99 -9.20
N PRO A 17 11.88 34.63 -9.85
CA PRO A 17 13.29 34.43 -9.53
C PRO A 17 13.56 34.70 -8.05
N TYR A 18 14.39 33.86 -7.45
CA TYR A 18 14.85 34.04 -6.09
C TYR A 18 16.28 33.55 -5.92
N TYR A 19 16.98 34.17 -4.98
CA TYR A 19 18.30 33.74 -4.54
C TYR A 19 18.31 33.58 -3.03
N TYR A 20 18.45 32.35 -2.58
CA TYR A 20 18.57 32.04 -1.16
C TYR A 20 19.99 31.71 -0.75
N ASN A 21 20.70 30.92 -1.56
CA ASN A 21 22.11 30.59 -1.46
C ASN A 21 22.55 29.92 -2.78
N ALA A 22 23.84 29.59 -2.91
CA ALA A 22 24.42 29.02 -4.14
C ALA A 22 23.79 27.67 -4.59
N LYS A 23 23.04 26.98 -3.71
CA LYS A 23 22.31 25.71 -4.02
C LYS A 23 20.81 25.92 -4.21
N ASN A 24 20.26 27.01 -3.69
CA ASN A 24 18.83 27.35 -3.74
C ASN A 24 18.66 28.69 -4.47
N VAL A 25 18.67 28.63 -5.78
CA VAL A 25 18.54 29.77 -6.68
C VAL A 25 17.63 29.41 -7.85
N SER A 26 16.72 30.30 -8.22
CA SER A 26 15.99 30.27 -9.48
C SER A 26 16.23 31.61 -10.17
N GLU A 27 16.70 31.54 -11.41
CA GLU A 27 17.06 32.75 -12.19
C GLU A 27 15.94 33.14 -13.16
N THR A 28 14.90 32.32 -13.29
CA THR A 28 13.86 32.50 -14.30
C THR A 28 12.46 32.61 -13.66
N TYR A 29 11.59 33.35 -14.32
CA TYR A 29 10.16 33.30 -14.09
C TYR A 29 9.59 32.05 -14.71
N SER A 30 8.62 31.42 -14.04
CA SER A 30 7.93 30.23 -14.55
C SER A 30 6.43 30.35 -14.36
N LEU A 31 5.69 30.06 -15.40
CA LEU A 31 4.23 29.92 -15.36
C LEU A 31 3.90 28.49 -15.76
N SER A 32 3.27 27.77 -14.85
CA SER A 32 2.74 26.42 -15.13
C SER A 32 1.24 26.42 -15.02
N THR A 33 0.59 25.67 -15.91
CA THR A 33 -0.83 25.38 -15.77
C THR A 33 -1.07 23.92 -16.13
N SER A 34 -1.97 23.27 -15.42
CA SER A 34 -2.39 21.90 -15.71
C SER A 34 -3.88 21.72 -15.53
N THR A 35 -4.43 20.82 -16.32
CA THR A 35 -5.80 20.33 -16.23
C THR A 35 -5.77 18.88 -15.82
N ASN A 36 -6.50 18.56 -14.78
CA ASN A 36 -6.62 17.22 -14.24
C ASN A 36 -8.07 16.75 -14.40
N ASN A 37 -8.21 15.59 -15.01
CA ASN A 37 -9.50 14.92 -15.20
C ASN A 37 -9.39 13.50 -14.64
N ASN A 38 -10.08 13.28 -13.52
CA ASN A 38 -10.01 12.02 -12.80
C ASN A 38 -11.42 11.48 -12.64
N TYR A 39 -11.60 10.19 -12.89
CA TYR A 39 -12.81 9.52 -12.49
C TYR A 39 -12.47 8.22 -11.74
N TYR A 40 -13.27 7.93 -10.75
CA TYR A 40 -13.24 6.70 -9.99
C TYR A 40 -14.63 6.14 -9.96
N TYR A 41 -14.80 4.86 -10.28
CA TYR A 41 -16.03 4.18 -10.00
C TYR A 41 -15.80 2.82 -9.36
N GLN A 42 -16.72 2.46 -8.50
CA GLN A 42 -16.76 1.19 -7.81
C GLN A 42 -18.12 0.56 -7.99
N TRP A 43 -18.13 -0.68 -8.36
CA TRP A 43 -19.31 -1.51 -8.42
C TRP A 43 -19.10 -2.74 -7.56
N GLU A 44 -19.97 -2.92 -6.55
CA GLU A 44 -19.89 -4.00 -5.60
C GLU A 44 -21.25 -4.68 -5.47
N ASN A 45 -21.29 -5.98 -5.64
CA ASN A 45 -22.42 -6.83 -5.41
C ASN A 45 -22.06 -7.87 -4.37
N PHE A 46 -22.89 -8.00 -3.36
CA PHE A 46 -22.75 -9.05 -2.38
C PHE A 46 -24.12 -9.50 -1.85
N GLY A 47 -24.18 -10.77 -1.49
CA GLY A 47 -25.33 -11.36 -0.82
C GLY A 47 -24.92 -11.90 0.55
N ASN A 48 -25.77 -11.69 1.55
CA ASN A 48 -25.61 -12.23 2.88
C ASN A 48 -26.80 -13.13 3.20
N TYR A 49 -26.51 -14.27 3.79
CA TYR A 49 -27.51 -15.16 4.36
C TYR A 49 -27.15 -15.48 5.80
N ASN A 50 -28.07 -15.26 6.72
CA ASN A 50 -27.87 -15.59 8.13
C ASN A 50 -29.09 -16.39 8.62
N THR A 51 -28.83 -17.45 9.36
CA THR A 51 -29.88 -18.30 9.96
C THR A 51 -29.42 -18.83 11.29
N THR A 52 -30.41 -19.16 12.14
CA THR A 52 -30.18 -19.82 13.41
C THR A 52 -30.97 -21.11 13.43
N LEU A 53 -30.30 -22.22 13.68
CA LEU A 53 -30.87 -23.57 13.74
C LEU A 53 -30.58 -24.18 15.12
N GLY A 54 -31.52 -24.05 16.03
CA GLY A 54 -31.31 -24.43 17.42
C GLY A 54 -30.15 -23.63 18.06
N ALA A 55 -29.13 -24.32 18.52
CA ALA A 55 -27.93 -23.69 19.10
C ALA A 55 -26.89 -23.24 18.04
N HIS A 56 -27.14 -23.50 16.77
CA HIS A 56 -26.22 -23.13 15.69
C HIS A 56 -26.61 -21.80 15.07
N SER A 57 -25.64 -20.88 14.91
CA SER A 57 -25.74 -19.69 14.10
C SER A 57 -24.87 -19.85 12.85
N ILE A 58 -25.43 -19.65 11.67
CA ILE A 58 -24.76 -19.85 10.40
C ILE A 58 -24.91 -18.58 9.60
N GLY A 59 -23.77 -18.05 9.11
CA GLY A 59 -23.72 -16.93 8.19
C GLY A 59 -22.93 -17.28 6.94
N ALA A 60 -23.44 -16.90 5.79
CA ALA A 60 -22.74 -17.03 4.52
C ALA A 60 -22.79 -15.69 3.78
N MET A 61 -21.69 -15.31 3.19
CA MET A 61 -21.57 -14.12 2.34
C MET A 61 -20.76 -14.47 1.10
N ALA A 62 -21.21 -13.99 -0.06
CA ALA A 62 -20.44 -14.04 -1.29
C ALA A 62 -20.61 -12.72 -2.02
N GLY A 63 -19.54 -12.25 -2.65
CA GLY A 63 -19.58 -10.99 -3.36
C GLY A 63 -18.46 -10.84 -4.39
N MET A 64 -18.62 -9.78 -5.18
CA MET A 64 -17.63 -9.30 -6.12
C MET A 64 -17.53 -7.79 -6.05
N SER A 65 -16.35 -7.28 -6.32
CA SER A 65 -16.13 -5.85 -6.47
C SER A 65 -15.31 -5.57 -7.72
N TYR A 66 -15.66 -4.47 -8.41
CA TYR A 66 -14.93 -3.93 -9.53
C TYR A 66 -14.66 -2.46 -9.24
N ILE A 67 -13.40 -2.08 -9.35
CA ILE A 67 -12.94 -0.72 -9.10
C ILE A 67 -12.14 -0.27 -10.30
N GLU A 68 -12.44 0.93 -10.80
CA GLU A 68 -11.69 1.59 -11.86
C GLU A 68 -11.31 2.99 -11.41
N ASP A 69 -10.02 3.30 -11.51
CA ASP A 69 -9.44 4.62 -11.24
C ASP A 69 -8.74 5.11 -12.51
N HIS A 70 -9.22 6.20 -13.05
CA HIS A 70 -8.64 6.85 -14.21
C HIS A 70 -8.20 8.25 -13.83
N ARG A 71 -6.95 8.55 -14.17
CA ARG A 71 -6.34 9.87 -13.94
C ARG A 71 -5.69 10.34 -15.23
N PHE A 72 -6.05 11.52 -15.62
CA PHE A 72 -5.46 12.19 -16.77
C PHE A 72 -5.04 13.59 -16.37
N ASN A 73 -3.79 13.90 -16.61
CA ASN A 73 -3.21 15.22 -16.39
C ASN A 73 -2.54 15.67 -17.67
N ILE A 74 -2.84 16.87 -18.10
CA ILE A 74 -2.12 17.55 -19.16
C ILE A 74 -1.85 18.98 -18.73
N GLY A 75 -0.64 19.44 -18.96
CA GLY A 75 -0.24 20.78 -18.59
C GLY A 75 0.87 21.32 -19.48
N GLY A 76 1.25 22.53 -19.22
CA GLY A 76 2.35 23.16 -19.87
C GLY A 76 3.06 24.14 -18.92
N THR A 77 4.31 24.41 -19.24
CA THR A 77 5.13 25.38 -18.53
C THR A 77 5.80 26.31 -19.53
N ILE A 78 5.73 27.58 -19.25
CA ILE A 78 6.54 28.62 -19.90
C ILE A 78 7.53 29.10 -18.87
N SER A 79 8.82 29.09 -19.22
CA SER A 79 9.88 29.66 -18.36
C SER A 79 10.75 30.59 -19.16
N GLY A 80 11.19 31.67 -18.55
CA GLY A 80 12.05 32.68 -19.20
C GLY A 80 12.36 33.83 -18.27
N ASN A 81 13.06 34.82 -18.79
CA ASN A 81 13.52 35.98 -18.03
C ASN A 81 12.47 37.10 -17.98
N ASP A 82 12.84 38.32 -18.26
CA ASP A 82 12.11 39.56 -18.00
C ASP A 82 10.70 39.66 -18.62
N ILE A 83 10.38 38.84 -19.61
CA ILE A 83 9.10 38.93 -20.32
C ILE A 83 7.92 38.58 -19.40
N LEU A 84 8.08 37.57 -18.55
CA LEU A 84 7.05 37.16 -17.59
C LEU A 84 6.95 38.09 -16.37
N LYS A 85 7.97 38.94 -16.16
CA LYS A 85 8.07 39.88 -15.05
C LYS A 85 6.97 40.94 -15.07
N SER A 86 6.60 41.42 -16.23
CA SER A 86 5.65 42.52 -16.42
C SER A 86 4.20 42.09 -16.51
N TYR A 87 3.92 40.77 -16.40
CA TYR A 87 2.56 40.27 -16.52
C TYR A 87 1.74 40.51 -15.27
N ALA A 88 0.69 41.29 -15.42
CA ALA A 88 -0.38 41.32 -14.46
C ALA A 88 -1.02 39.94 -14.35
N GLU A 89 -1.46 39.55 -13.16
CA GLU A 89 -2.02 38.23 -12.85
C GLU A 89 -3.10 37.75 -13.84
N ASN A 90 -3.91 38.68 -14.33
CA ASN A 90 -4.98 38.44 -15.29
C ASN A 90 -4.53 38.06 -16.70
N PHE A 91 -3.24 38.18 -17.02
CA PHE A 91 -2.68 37.95 -18.35
C PHE A 91 -1.65 36.79 -18.37
N ARG A 92 -1.64 35.97 -17.36
CA ARG A 92 -0.71 34.81 -17.27
C ARG A 92 -1.28 33.60 -17.99
N TYR A 93 -1.02 33.49 -19.30
CA TYR A 93 -1.50 32.38 -20.15
C TYR A 93 -0.34 31.62 -20.79
N LEU A 94 -0.49 30.30 -20.93
CA LEU A 94 0.50 29.46 -21.65
C LEU A 94 0.60 29.81 -23.15
N GLU A 95 -0.46 30.36 -23.73
CA GLU A 95 -0.49 30.76 -25.14
C GLU A 95 0.32 32.04 -25.41
N TYR A 96 0.79 32.69 -24.35
CA TYR A 96 1.54 33.92 -24.52
C TYR A 96 2.61 33.79 -25.62
N ARG A 97 2.52 34.64 -26.61
CA ARG A 97 3.49 34.68 -27.73
C ARG A 97 4.65 35.53 -27.33
N VAL A 98 5.81 34.91 -27.22
CA VAL A 98 7.09 35.56 -27.16
C VAL A 98 7.58 35.73 -28.60
N GLU A 99 7.82 36.95 -29.05
CA GLU A 99 8.33 37.21 -30.39
C GLU A 99 9.73 36.63 -30.56
N ASP A 100 10.49 36.49 -29.49
CA ASP A 100 11.81 35.92 -29.47
C ASP A 100 11.80 34.56 -28.78
N ALA A 101 11.92 33.47 -29.53
CA ALA A 101 11.89 32.11 -29.04
C ALA A 101 13.08 31.76 -28.10
N ASP A 102 14.15 32.51 -28.16
CA ASP A 102 15.35 32.33 -27.33
C ASP A 102 15.14 32.82 -25.89
N LEU A 103 14.12 33.64 -25.63
CA LEU A 103 13.83 34.22 -24.33
C LEU A 103 12.88 33.39 -23.45
N CYS A 104 12.12 32.47 -24.04
CA CYS A 104 11.20 31.62 -23.31
C CYS A 104 11.18 30.18 -23.83
N GLN A 105 11.21 29.25 -22.89
CA GLN A 105 11.01 27.82 -23.19
C GLN A 105 9.58 27.41 -22.90
N LYS A 106 8.97 26.72 -23.84
CA LYS A 106 7.62 26.14 -23.68
C LYS A 106 7.72 24.62 -23.66
N ASN A 107 7.26 24.03 -22.59
CA ASN A 107 7.23 22.57 -22.40
C ASN A 107 5.80 22.12 -22.17
N ILE A 108 5.43 21.03 -22.82
CA ILE A 108 4.18 20.31 -22.53
C ILE A 108 4.52 19.16 -21.60
N THR A 109 3.73 18.97 -20.55
CA THR A 109 3.88 17.91 -19.57
C THR A 109 2.62 17.10 -19.44
N GLY A 110 2.73 15.82 -19.11
CA GLY A 110 1.58 14.94 -18.96
C GLY A 110 1.05 14.41 -20.30
N GLY A 111 -0.26 14.25 -20.40
CA GLY A 111 -0.92 13.71 -21.59
C GLY A 111 -1.00 12.19 -21.63
N THR A 112 -0.35 11.48 -20.69
CA THR A 112 -0.46 10.02 -20.59
C THR A 112 -1.52 9.66 -19.55
N PRO A 113 -2.60 8.98 -19.94
CA PRO A 113 -3.61 8.54 -18.98
C PRO A 113 -3.01 7.45 -18.07
N ASN A 114 -3.27 7.57 -16.78
CA ASN A 114 -3.05 6.51 -15.82
C ASN A 114 -4.39 5.85 -15.54
N HIS A 115 -4.50 4.59 -15.90
CA HIS A 115 -5.72 3.80 -15.77
C HIS A 115 -5.42 2.53 -15.00
N SER A 116 -6.18 2.27 -13.96
CA SER A 116 -6.05 1.04 -13.18
C SER A 116 -7.40 0.41 -12.89
N VAL A 117 -7.46 -0.91 -13.02
CA VAL A 117 -8.63 -1.72 -12.73
C VAL A 117 -8.29 -2.77 -11.69
N ASN A 118 -9.14 -2.88 -10.69
CA ASN A 118 -9.07 -3.93 -9.68
C ASN A 118 -10.38 -4.71 -9.67
N MET A 119 -10.28 -6.03 -9.70
CA MET A 119 -11.42 -6.94 -9.63
C MET A 119 -11.22 -7.95 -8.52
N SER A 120 -12.24 -8.15 -7.70
CA SER A 120 -12.19 -9.03 -6.55
C SER A 120 -13.42 -9.92 -6.47
N TYR A 121 -13.18 -11.17 -6.09
CA TYR A 121 -14.22 -12.10 -5.63
C TYR A 121 -13.93 -12.49 -4.19
N TYR A 122 -14.95 -12.51 -3.37
CA TYR A 122 -14.79 -12.86 -1.96
C TYR A 122 -15.98 -13.63 -1.41
N GLY A 123 -15.69 -14.45 -0.42
CA GLY A 123 -16.69 -15.23 0.30
C GLY A 123 -16.31 -15.40 1.76
N ARG A 124 -17.33 -15.55 2.59
CA ARG A 124 -17.21 -15.78 4.03
C ARG A 124 -18.25 -16.81 4.46
N LEU A 125 -17.80 -17.76 5.25
CA LEU A 125 -18.66 -18.65 6.01
C LEU A 125 -18.37 -18.45 7.50
N SER A 126 -19.41 -18.27 8.30
CA SER A 126 -19.31 -18.16 9.75
C SER A 126 -20.25 -19.16 10.40
N TRP A 127 -19.78 -19.80 11.44
CA TRP A 127 -20.53 -20.75 12.23
C TRP A 127 -20.28 -20.49 13.71
N GLY A 128 -21.35 -20.44 14.47
CA GLY A 128 -21.33 -20.38 15.92
C GLY A 128 -22.17 -21.51 16.52
N TYR A 129 -21.77 -22.00 17.66
CA TYR A 129 -22.50 -22.99 18.41
C TYR A 129 -22.60 -22.63 19.88
N ALA A 130 -23.82 -22.52 20.38
CA ALA A 130 -24.18 -22.26 21.78
C ALA A 130 -23.43 -21.03 22.39
N ASP A 131 -23.00 -20.08 21.56
CA ASP A 131 -22.11 -18.99 21.93
C ASP A 131 -20.79 -19.46 22.61
N LYS A 132 -20.48 -20.73 22.53
CA LYS A 132 -19.24 -21.34 23.04
C LYS A 132 -18.17 -21.37 21.98
N TYR A 133 -18.53 -21.82 20.77
CA TYR A 133 -17.62 -22.02 19.66
C TYR A 133 -17.96 -21.09 18.50
N ASN A 134 -16.95 -20.50 17.90
CA ASN A 134 -17.07 -19.68 16.70
C ASN A 134 -16.01 -20.12 15.69
N LEU A 135 -16.40 -20.28 14.43
CA LEU A 135 -15.52 -20.57 13.32
C LEU A 135 -15.85 -19.64 12.16
N GLN A 136 -14.85 -19.03 11.55
CA GLN A 136 -15.03 -18.23 10.35
C GLN A 136 -13.96 -18.61 9.32
N VAL A 137 -14.40 -18.82 8.09
CA VAL A 137 -13.54 -19.06 6.93
C VAL A 137 -13.81 -17.98 5.92
N ASN A 138 -12.76 -17.33 5.43
CA ASN A 138 -12.86 -16.36 4.37
C ASN A 138 -11.96 -16.77 3.21
N PHE A 139 -12.39 -16.40 2.02
CA PHE A 139 -11.59 -16.51 0.81
C PHE A 139 -11.73 -15.24 -0.01
N ARG A 140 -10.60 -14.72 -0.48
CA ARG A 140 -10.58 -13.58 -1.38
C ARG A 140 -9.62 -13.84 -2.53
N ALA A 141 -10.06 -13.53 -3.74
CA ALA A 141 -9.26 -13.53 -4.93
C ALA A 141 -9.28 -12.13 -5.53
N ASP A 142 -8.12 -11.52 -5.70
CA ASP A 142 -7.94 -10.17 -6.21
C ASP A 142 -7.09 -10.19 -7.47
N ALA A 143 -7.49 -9.40 -8.48
CA ALA A 143 -6.70 -9.18 -9.65
C ALA A 143 -6.59 -7.69 -9.96
N PHE A 144 -5.41 -7.27 -10.37
CA PHE A 144 -5.20 -5.99 -11.02
C PHE A 144 -5.18 -6.15 -12.54
N ASP A 145 -5.33 -5.04 -13.23
CA ASP A 145 -5.18 -5.00 -14.69
C ASP A 145 -3.76 -5.41 -15.14
N SER A 146 -3.50 -5.30 -16.44
CA SER A 146 -2.21 -5.66 -17.02
C SER A 146 -1.07 -4.73 -16.64
N SER A 147 -1.32 -3.63 -15.93
CA SER A 147 -0.27 -2.66 -15.62
C SER A 147 0.71 -3.13 -14.53
N LYS A 148 0.32 -4.09 -13.67
CA LYS A 148 1.13 -4.51 -12.53
C LYS A 148 1.82 -5.85 -12.71
N LEU A 149 1.12 -6.88 -13.17
CA LEU A 149 1.61 -8.23 -13.28
C LEU A 149 1.25 -8.87 -14.62
N ALA A 150 2.13 -9.75 -15.12
CA ALA A 150 1.86 -10.58 -16.28
C ALA A 150 0.64 -11.48 -16.06
N GLY A 151 -0.04 -11.87 -17.14
CA GLY A 151 -1.33 -12.57 -17.09
C GLY A 151 -1.40 -13.77 -16.16
N LYS A 152 -0.34 -14.59 -16.12
CA LYS A 152 -0.27 -15.82 -15.30
C LYS A 152 -0.25 -15.54 -13.78
N ASN A 153 0.26 -14.38 -13.35
CA ASN A 153 0.46 -14.01 -11.94
C ASN A 153 -0.50 -12.89 -11.48
N ARG A 154 -1.45 -12.50 -12.32
CA ARG A 154 -2.35 -11.39 -12.05
C ARG A 154 -3.27 -11.63 -10.87
N TRP A 155 -3.74 -12.87 -10.68
CA TRP A 155 -4.65 -13.23 -9.62
C TRP A 155 -3.91 -13.64 -8.33
N GLY A 156 -4.12 -12.88 -7.25
CA GLY A 156 -3.76 -13.29 -5.88
C GLY A 156 -4.94 -14.00 -5.21
N LYS A 157 -4.64 -15.01 -4.37
CA LYS A 157 -5.64 -15.79 -3.62
C LYS A 157 -5.27 -15.75 -2.15
N PHE A 158 -6.21 -15.31 -1.32
CA PHE A 158 -5.96 -14.99 0.09
C PHE A 158 -7.01 -15.66 0.98
N PRO A 159 -6.77 -16.92 1.38
CA PRO A 159 -7.61 -17.62 2.37
C PRO A 159 -7.32 -17.13 3.78
N SER A 160 -8.33 -17.22 4.67
CA SER A 160 -8.14 -17.06 6.10
C SER A 160 -9.15 -17.90 6.89
N VAL A 161 -8.76 -18.30 8.08
CA VAL A 161 -9.60 -19.02 9.03
C VAL A 161 -9.38 -18.45 10.43
N SER A 162 -10.45 -18.32 11.21
CA SER A 162 -10.37 -17.94 12.60
C SER A 162 -11.33 -18.78 13.44
N ALA A 163 -10.90 -19.12 14.63
CA ALA A 163 -11.68 -19.89 15.61
C ALA A 163 -11.67 -19.16 16.96
N GLY A 164 -12.77 -19.25 17.68
CA GLY A 164 -12.93 -18.74 19.04
C GLY A 164 -13.62 -19.77 19.91
N TRP A 165 -13.10 -19.93 21.12
CA TRP A 165 -13.65 -20.81 22.12
C TRP A 165 -13.85 -20.05 23.44
N THR A 166 -15.12 -19.89 23.83
CA THR A 166 -15.48 -19.24 25.09
C THR A 166 -15.44 -20.26 26.22
N LEU A 167 -14.27 -20.40 26.83
CA LEU A 167 -13.95 -21.35 27.89
C LEU A 167 -14.85 -21.16 29.12
N SER A 168 -15.18 -19.91 29.44
CA SER A 168 -16.05 -19.58 30.58
C SER A 168 -17.51 -20.10 30.45
N LYS A 169 -17.92 -20.58 29.29
CA LYS A 169 -19.25 -21.18 29.05
C LYS A 169 -19.22 -22.71 29.11
N GLU A 170 -18.05 -23.31 29.42
CA GLU A 170 -17.93 -24.76 29.53
C GLU A 170 -18.25 -25.25 30.94
N ASP A 171 -19.20 -26.18 31.06
CA ASP A 171 -19.71 -26.69 32.33
C ASP A 171 -18.59 -27.26 33.22
N PHE A 172 -17.60 -27.91 32.65
CA PHE A 172 -16.46 -28.51 33.37
C PHE A 172 -15.44 -27.48 33.90
N LEU A 173 -15.52 -26.21 33.48
CA LEU A 173 -14.63 -25.12 33.92
C LEU A 173 -15.32 -24.11 34.83
N VAL A 174 -16.65 -24.14 34.97
CA VAL A 174 -17.43 -23.15 35.73
C VAL A 174 -16.94 -23.02 37.16
N ASP A 175 -16.80 -24.16 37.88
CA ASP A 175 -16.39 -24.16 39.28
C ASP A 175 -14.94 -23.64 39.45
N ALA A 176 -14.03 -24.06 38.58
CA ALA A 176 -12.64 -23.67 38.64
C ALA A 176 -12.46 -22.17 38.31
N LEU A 177 -13.18 -21.68 37.31
CA LEU A 177 -13.13 -20.26 36.93
C LEU A 177 -13.79 -19.36 37.97
N SER A 178 -14.90 -19.81 38.56
CA SER A 178 -15.56 -19.11 39.65
C SER A 178 -14.67 -19.03 40.90
N ALA A 179 -14.00 -20.11 41.27
CA ALA A 179 -13.04 -20.11 42.37
C ALA A 179 -11.84 -19.15 42.13
N ALA A 180 -11.45 -18.94 40.86
CA ALA A 180 -10.46 -18.00 40.45
C ALA A 180 -10.98 -16.56 40.22
N SER A 181 -12.27 -16.30 40.50
CA SER A 181 -12.96 -15.04 40.23
C SER A 181 -12.88 -14.60 38.76
N ILE A 182 -12.83 -15.56 37.81
CA ILE A 182 -12.82 -15.33 36.38
C ILE A 182 -14.25 -15.38 35.85
N SER A 183 -14.79 -14.23 35.42
CA SER A 183 -16.16 -14.12 34.87
C SER A 183 -16.21 -14.45 33.39
N TYR A 184 -15.12 -14.23 32.67
CA TYR A 184 -15.02 -14.46 31.22
C TYR A 184 -13.63 -14.92 30.85
N LEU A 185 -13.56 -15.97 30.03
CA LEU A 185 -12.32 -16.45 29.42
C LEU A 185 -12.60 -16.98 28.02
N LYS A 186 -11.88 -16.45 27.03
CA LYS A 186 -11.98 -16.85 25.64
C LYS A 186 -10.61 -17.08 25.04
N PHE A 187 -10.46 -18.19 24.35
CA PHE A 187 -9.32 -18.47 23.48
C PHE A 187 -9.65 -18.10 22.03
N ARG A 188 -8.68 -17.49 21.33
CA ARG A 188 -8.77 -17.14 19.91
C ARG A 188 -7.58 -17.71 19.15
N ALA A 189 -7.83 -18.19 17.95
CA ALA A 189 -6.80 -18.61 17.03
C ALA A 189 -7.17 -18.14 15.62
N SER A 190 -6.22 -17.59 14.88
CA SER A 190 -6.41 -17.22 13.49
C SER A 190 -5.19 -17.52 12.65
N TRP A 191 -5.44 -17.79 11.38
CA TRP A 191 -4.44 -17.87 10.32
C TRP A 191 -5.01 -17.22 9.08
N GLY A 192 -4.17 -16.46 8.36
CA GLY A 192 -4.62 -15.84 7.13
C GLY A 192 -3.47 -15.36 6.25
N GLN A 193 -3.81 -15.14 4.99
CA GLN A 193 -2.90 -14.59 3.99
C GLN A 193 -3.43 -13.29 3.42
N ASN A 194 -2.52 -12.34 3.17
CA ASN A 194 -2.76 -11.09 2.47
C ASN A 194 -1.72 -10.86 1.39
N GLY A 195 -2.13 -10.26 0.28
CA GLY A 195 -1.24 -9.90 -0.82
C GLY A 195 -0.98 -8.40 -0.90
N ASN A 196 0.20 -8.06 -1.42
CA ASN A 196 0.56 -6.69 -1.73
C ASN A 196 1.29 -6.61 -3.08
N ILE A 197 0.94 -5.63 -3.91
CA ILE A 197 1.61 -5.28 -5.16
C ILE A 197 1.78 -3.76 -5.31
N SER A 198 1.50 -2.99 -4.26
CA SER A 198 1.49 -1.52 -4.30
C SER A 198 2.85 -0.91 -4.63
N VAL A 199 3.95 -1.63 -4.32
CA VAL A 199 5.32 -1.22 -4.63
C VAL A 199 5.71 -1.36 -6.10
N LEU A 200 4.92 -2.07 -6.91
CA LEU A 200 5.21 -2.22 -8.34
C LEU A 200 4.91 -0.93 -9.10
N ASN A 201 5.86 -0.52 -9.93
CA ASN A 201 5.64 0.49 -10.96
C ASN A 201 4.72 -0.07 -12.04
N ASN A 202 4.39 0.73 -13.05
CA ASN A 202 3.63 0.26 -14.18
C ASN A 202 4.53 -0.57 -15.13
N TYR A 203 3.99 -1.71 -15.58
CA TYR A 203 4.61 -2.63 -16.53
C TYR A 203 6.01 -3.16 -16.16
N PRO A 204 6.25 -3.57 -14.88
CA PRO A 204 7.59 -4.01 -14.45
C PRO A 204 8.02 -5.34 -15.07
N TYR A 205 7.11 -6.03 -15.77
CA TYR A 205 7.37 -7.27 -16.50
C TYR A 205 7.73 -7.03 -17.97
N SER A 206 7.74 -5.79 -18.44
CA SER A 206 8.15 -5.38 -19.78
C SER A 206 9.38 -4.48 -19.72
N VAL A 207 10.02 -4.29 -20.85
CA VAL A 207 11.16 -3.39 -20.98
C VAL A 207 10.75 -2.19 -21.80
N ASP A 208 10.93 -1.00 -21.23
CA ASP A 208 10.83 0.25 -21.95
C ASP A 208 12.15 0.56 -22.64
N VAL A 209 12.08 1.10 -23.84
CA VAL A 209 13.25 1.56 -24.61
C VAL A 209 13.33 3.07 -24.53
N SER A 210 14.41 3.58 -23.95
CA SER A 210 14.73 5.00 -24.02
C SER A 210 15.18 5.37 -25.41
N LEU A 211 14.44 6.28 -26.02
CA LEU A 211 14.76 6.82 -27.34
C LEU A 211 15.55 8.13 -27.19
N ASN A 212 16.50 8.36 -28.10
CA ASN A 212 17.25 9.63 -28.20
C ASN A 212 17.99 10.06 -26.93
N SER A 213 18.42 9.10 -26.09
CA SER A 213 18.96 9.42 -24.78
C SER A 213 20.49 9.38 -24.66
N GLN A 214 21.17 8.80 -25.63
CA GLN A 214 22.63 8.71 -25.66
C GLN A 214 23.16 9.34 -26.96
N PRO A 215 23.72 10.56 -26.91
CA PRO A 215 24.29 11.18 -28.06
C PRO A 215 25.64 10.55 -28.40
N TYR A 216 25.81 10.12 -29.65
CA TYR A 216 27.04 9.62 -30.21
C TYR A 216 27.47 10.48 -31.40
N GLN A 217 28.75 10.79 -31.46
CA GLN A 217 29.34 11.47 -32.59
C GLN A 217 30.22 10.48 -33.34
N PHE A 218 29.79 10.05 -34.51
CA PHE A 218 30.51 9.09 -35.35
C PHE A 218 31.43 9.78 -36.38
N ASP A 219 31.30 11.09 -36.54
CA ASP A 219 32.05 11.86 -37.49
C ASP A 219 32.90 12.94 -36.81
N THR A 220 34.02 13.31 -37.43
CA THR A 220 34.90 14.39 -37.00
C THR A 220 34.29 15.79 -37.25
N ASN A 221 33.20 15.86 -38.03
CA ASN A 221 32.44 17.10 -38.23
C ASN A 221 31.55 17.39 -37.01
N LYS A 222 31.83 18.47 -36.31
CA LYS A 222 31.17 18.90 -35.06
C LYS A 222 29.64 19.12 -35.14
N GLY A 223 28.97 18.73 -36.22
CA GLY A 223 27.56 19.00 -36.48
C GLY A 223 26.63 17.81 -36.53
N SER A 224 27.11 16.55 -36.58
CA SER A 224 26.21 15.40 -36.66
C SER A 224 26.22 14.57 -35.37
N ILE A 225 25.28 14.84 -34.51
CA ILE A 225 25.00 14.02 -33.32
C ILE A 225 23.96 12.96 -33.69
N THR A 226 24.34 11.70 -33.53
CA THR A 226 23.43 10.59 -33.69
C THR A 226 22.96 10.12 -32.30
N TYR A 227 21.64 10.05 -32.09
CA TYR A 227 21.06 9.58 -30.84
C TYR A 227 20.82 8.10 -30.90
N GLY A 228 21.27 7.40 -29.88
CA GLY A 228 21.00 5.97 -29.69
C GLY A 228 19.75 5.69 -28.87
N SER A 229 19.37 4.43 -28.85
CA SER A 229 18.28 3.92 -28.01
C SER A 229 18.77 2.72 -27.24
N PHE A 230 18.32 2.58 -26.00
CA PHE A 230 18.69 1.44 -25.14
C PHE A 230 17.53 1.04 -24.21
N PRO A 231 17.51 -0.22 -23.73
CA PRO A 231 16.52 -0.66 -22.77
C PRO A 231 16.77 -0.03 -21.40
N ASN A 232 15.70 0.48 -20.75
CA ASN A 232 15.78 1.13 -19.45
C ASN A 232 15.90 0.18 -18.27
N GLY A 233 15.60 -1.12 -18.44
CA GLY A 233 15.56 -2.09 -17.36
C GLY A 233 15.62 -3.52 -17.87
N LEU A 234 15.52 -4.47 -16.95
CA LEU A 234 15.32 -5.89 -17.25
C LEU A 234 13.86 -6.24 -17.00
N ALA A 235 13.23 -6.89 -17.98
CA ALA A 235 11.91 -7.47 -17.83
C ALA A 235 11.93 -8.59 -16.79
N ASN A 236 10.92 -8.62 -15.93
CA ASN A 236 10.69 -9.76 -15.07
C ASN A 236 9.24 -10.28 -15.19
N PRO A 237 8.97 -11.17 -16.15
CA PRO A 237 7.62 -11.71 -16.37
C PRO A 237 7.17 -12.69 -15.27
N ASP A 238 8.06 -13.08 -14.37
CA ASP A 238 7.80 -14.01 -13.27
C ASP A 238 7.40 -13.29 -11.95
N LEU A 239 7.32 -11.98 -11.97
CA LEU A 239 6.84 -11.19 -10.83
C LEU A 239 5.47 -11.70 -10.37
N LYS A 240 5.35 -11.85 -9.05
CA LYS A 240 4.13 -12.28 -8.37
C LYS A 240 3.83 -11.40 -7.15
N TRP A 241 2.68 -11.60 -6.56
CA TRP A 241 2.25 -10.94 -5.35
C TRP A 241 3.24 -11.19 -4.21
N GLU A 242 3.61 -10.14 -3.50
CA GLU A 242 4.14 -10.26 -2.15
C GLU A 242 3.04 -10.78 -1.24
N THR A 243 3.31 -11.82 -0.47
CA THR A 243 2.32 -12.48 0.38
C THR A 243 2.75 -12.45 1.83
N SER A 244 1.88 -11.90 2.69
CA SER A 244 2.01 -11.97 4.14
C SER A 244 1.13 -13.08 4.68
N GLU A 245 1.71 -14.01 5.42
CA GLU A 245 1.04 -15.08 6.15
C GLU A 245 1.17 -14.81 7.65
N GLN A 246 0.03 -14.79 8.35
CA GLN A 246 -0.02 -14.46 9.76
C GLN A 246 -0.75 -15.54 10.55
N ILE A 247 -0.21 -15.87 11.71
CA ILE A 247 -0.83 -16.70 12.75
C ILE A 247 -0.97 -15.85 14.00
N ASP A 248 -2.15 -15.86 14.59
CA ASP A 248 -2.42 -15.20 15.87
C ASP A 248 -3.07 -16.19 16.83
N LEU A 249 -2.60 -16.18 18.09
CA LEU A 249 -3.16 -16.94 19.19
C LEU A 249 -3.40 -15.98 20.34
N GLY A 250 -4.60 -15.92 20.87
CA GLY A 250 -4.95 -14.96 21.90
C GLY A 250 -5.85 -15.50 23.00
N PHE A 251 -5.72 -14.89 24.17
CA PHE A 251 -6.61 -15.08 25.30
C PHE A 251 -7.19 -13.74 25.74
N ASP A 252 -8.52 -13.70 25.90
CA ASP A 252 -9.25 -12.59 26.50
C ASP A 252 -9.82 -13.05 27.83
N GLY A 253 -9.64 -12.27 28.89
CA GLY A 253 -10.18 -12.59 30.19
C GLY A 253 -10.74 -11.39 30.93
N ARG A 254 -11.70 -11.66 31.82
CA ARG A 254 -12.22 -10.71 32.80
C ARG A 254 -12.28 -11.39 34.16
N LEU A 255 -11.88 -10.64 35.19
CA LEU A 255 -11.77 -11.11 36.56
C LEU A 255 -12.32 -10.07 37.52
N LEU A 256 -12.53 -10.52 38.77
CA LEU A 256 -12.90 -9.65 39.90
C LEU A 256 -14.17 -8.85 39.63
N ASP A 257 -15.25 -9.53 39.25
CA ASP A 257 -16.52 -8.91 38.88
C ASP A 257 -16.40 -7.92 37.71
N ASP A 258 -15.66 -8.30 36.69
CA ASP A 258 -15.35 -7.51 35.48
C ASP A 258 -14.57 -6.20 35.72
N LYS A 259 -13.96 -6.04 36.92
CA LYS A 259 -13.10 -4.91 37.21
C LYS A 259 -11.77 -4.99 36.48
N LEU A 260 -11.20 -6.18 36.37
CA LEU A 260 -9.95 -6.44 35.67
C LEU A 260 -10.23 -7.14 34.34
N SER A 261 -9.77 -6.58 33.24
CA SER A 261 -9.74 -7.20 31.92
C SER A 261 -8.30 -7.38 31.46
N PHE A 262 -8.04 -8.47 30.75
CA PHE A 262 -6.73 -8.67 30.10
C PHE A 262 -6.92 -9.28 28.71
N THR A 263 -6.00 -8.93 27.82
CA THR A 263 -5.80 -9.57 26.52
C THR A 263 -4.33 -9.92 26.39
N ILE A 264 -4.04 -11.14 25.95
CA ILE A 264 -2.68 -11.61 25.66
C ILE A 264 -2.71 -12.21 24.26
N ASP A 265 -1.92 -11.67 23.36
CA ASP A 265 -1.83 -12.16 21.99
C ASP A 265 -0.36 -12.53 21.66
N PHE A 266 -0.20 -13.67 21.01
CA PHE A 266 1.01 -14.05 20.30
C PHE A 266 0.73 -13.94 18.80
N TYR A 267 1.57 -13.23 18.07
CA TYR A 267 1.49 -13.16 16.62
C TYR A 267 2.81 -13.58 15.97
N ARG A 268 2.66 -14.18 14.78
CA ARG A 268 3.76 -14.52 13.90
C ARG A 268 3.36 -14.23 12.46
N LYS A 269 3.97 -13.20 11.87
CA LYS A 269 3.74 -12.75 10.49
C LYS A 269 4.98 -12.98 9.67
N LYS A 270 4.87 -13.83 8.64
CA LYS A 270 5.92 -14.06 7.65
C LYS A 270 5.51 -13.44 6.32
N THR A 271 6.27 -12.45 5.86
CA THR A 271 6.09 -11.86 4.51
C THR A 271 7.07 -12.56 3.57
N LYS A 272 6.54 -13.18 2.53
CA LYS A 272 7.26 -13.93 1.50
C LYS A 272 7.21 -13.17 0.19
N ASP A 273 8.16 -13.47 -0.71
CA ASP A 273 8.17 -12.91 -2.04
C ASP A 273 8.19 -11.37 -2.05
N LEU A 274 8.91 -10.77 -1.08
CA LEU A 274 9.08 -9.33 -0.99
C LEU A 274 9.55 -8.75 -2.32
N LEU A 275 8.83 -7.74 -2.80
CA LEU A 275 9.15 -7.03 -4.03
C LEU A 275 10.27 -6.02 -3.75
N ILE A 276 11.47 -6.33 -4.18
CA ILE A 276 12.69 -5.55 -3.92
C ILE A 276 13.26 -5.05 -5.24
N GLN A 277 13.70 -3.80 -5.27
CA GLN A 277 14.50 -3.27 -6.36
C GLN A 277 15.94 -3.74 -6.21
N VAL A 278 16.45 -4.38 -7.25
CA VAL A 278 17.80 -4.95 -7.31
C VAL A 278 18.59 -4.22 -8.37
N THR A 279 19.87 -3.97 -8.09
CA THR A 279 20.80 -3.42 -9.06
C THR A 279 21.51 -4.57 -9.77
N PRO A 280 21.24 -4.82 -11.05
CA PRO A 280 21.95 -5.84 -11.81
C PRO A 280 23.43 -5.53 -11.96
N PRO A 281 24.29 -6.51 -12.31
CA PRO A 281 25.67 -6.25 -12.71
C PRO A 281 25.73 -5.17 -13.80
N LYS A 282 26.74 -4.30 -13.73
CA LYS A 282 26.87 -3.14 -14.62
C LYS A 282 27.00 -3.51 -16.10
N GLU A 283 27.42 -4.75 -16.37
CA GLU A 283 27.54 -5.32 -17.71
C GLU A 283 26.22 -5.40 -18.47
N TYR A 284 25.08 -5.43 -17.74
CA TYR A 284 23.76 -5.40 -18.36
C TYR A 284 23.35 -4.02 -18.86
N GLY A 285 24.07 -2.94 -18.49
CA GLY A 285 23.78 -1.59 -18.92
C GLY A 285 22.49 -0.99 -18.38
N VAL A 286 21.86 -1.61 -17.39
CA VAL A 286 20.60 -1.17 -16.76
C VAL A 286 20.81 -0.87 -15.28
N THR A 287 20.00 0.02 -14.73
CA THR A 287 20.22 0.53 -13.37
C THR A 287 19.48 -0.26 -12.30
N GLN A 288 18.26 -0.69 -12.55
CA GLN A 288 17.42 -1.36 -11.57
C GLN A 288 16.41 -2.31 -12.21
N THR A 289 16.10 -3.39 -11.50
CA THR A 289 14.98 -4.29 -11.81
C THR A 289 14.25 -4.67 -10.53
N THR A 290 12.97 -5.03 -10.63
CA THR A 290 12.18 -5.51 -9.48
C THR A 290 12.11 -7.02 -9.48
N MET A 291 12.32 -7.62 -8.32
CA MET A 291 12.27 -9.08 -8.12
C MET A 291 11.52 -9.43 -6.83
N ASN A 292 10.95 -10.62 -6.78
CA ASN A 292 10.51 -11.22 -5.52
C ASN A 292 11.74 -11.87 -4.86
N ALA A 293 12.42 -11.12 -3.99
CA ALA A 293 13.81 -11.42 -3.61
C ALA A 293 14.06 -11.52 -2.10
N GLY A 294 13.02 -11.52 -1.26
CA GLY A 294 13.21 -11.56 0.18
C GLY A 294 12.07 -12.16 0.98
N GLU A 295 12.38 -12.51 2.22
CA GLU A 295 11.39 -12.90 3.22
C GLU A 295 11.71 -12.24 4.56
N VAL A 296 10.68 -11.78 5.26
CA VAL A 296 10.80 -11.15 6.59
C VAL A 296 9.84 -11.80 7.56
N LEU A 297 10.32 -12.08 8.75
CA LEU A 297 9.55 -12.60 9.87
C LEU A 297 9.39 -11.50 10.93
N ASN A 298 8.15 -11.24 11.32
CA ASN A 298 7.79 -10.42 12.46
C ASN A 298 7.03 -11.31 13.46
N GLN A 299 7.45 -11.32 14.71
CA GLN A 299 6.75 -12.06 15.75
C GLN A 299 6.89 -11.35 17.09
N GLY A 300 5.90 -11.53 17.94
CA GLY A 300 5.90 -10.88 19.25
C GLY A 300 4.74 -11.32 20.12
N LEU A 301 4.73 -10.74 21.31
CA LEU A 301 3.65 -10.85 22.28
C LEU A 301 3.09 -9.45 22.51
N GLU A 302 1.77 -9.38 22.61
CA GLU A 302 1.03 -8.17 22.97
C GLU A 302 0.23 -8.42 24.22
N PHE A 303 0.24 -7.45 25.12
CA PHE A 303 -0.45 -7.49 26.39
C PHE A 303 -1.29 -6.24 26.53
N GLU A 304 -2.54 -6.41 26.90
CA GLU A 304 -3.43 -5.33 27.29
C GLU A 304 -4.02 -5.63 28.64
N LEU A 305 -4.04 -4.65 29.53
CA LEU A 305 -4.60 -4.74 30.87
C LEU A 305 -5.52 -3.53 31.09
N GLY A 306 -6.75 -3.79 31.49
CA GLY A 306 -7.72 -2.77 31.84
C GLY A 306 -8.23 -2.94 33.25
N TRP A 307 -8.26 -1.88 34.04
CA TRP A 307 -8.88 -1.83 35.35
C TRP A 307 -10.00 -0.80 35.35
N LYS A 308 -11.19 -1.20 35.81
CA LYS A 308 -12.34 -0.31 35.95
C LYS A 308 -13.01 -0.55 37.30
N ASP A 309 -13.21 0.52 38.07
CA ASP A 309 -13.88 0.42 39.35
C ASP A 309 -14.69 1.68 39.68
N LYS A 310 -15.50 1.60 40.71
CA LYS A 310 -16.35 2.69 41.18
C LYS A 310 -16.24 2.84 42.69
N ILE A 311 -15.98 4.06 43.15
CA ILE A 311 -15.93 4.42 44.58
C ILE A 311 -17.00 5.47 44.82
N GLY A 312 -18.10 5.10 45.46
CA GLY A 312 -19.27 5.96 45.59
C GLY A 312 -19.84 6.34 44.22
N ASP A 313 -19.89 7.63 43.89
CA ASP A 313 -20.34 8.13 42.59
C ASP A 313 -19.19 8.29 41.56
N PHE A 314 -17.96 8.13 41.99
CA PHE A 314 -16.78 8.28 41.14
C PHE A 314 -16.43 6.97 40.42
N THR A 315 -16.50 6.96 39.08
CA THR A 315 -16.08 5.85 38.25
C THR A 315 -14.75 6.19 37.58
N TYR A 316 -13.78 5.28 37.65
CA TYR A 316 -12.49 5.45 37.03
C TYR A 316 -12.09 4.20 36.24
N SER A 317 -11.23 4.38 35.24
CA SER A 317 -10.63 3.31 34.48
C SER A 317 -9.17 3.62 34.16
N VAL A 318 -8.34 2.58 34.16
CA VAL A 318 -6.92 2.65 33.79
C VAL A 318 -6.66 1.53 32.78
N ASN A 319 -6.04 1.87 31.67
CA ASN A 319 -5.62 0.89 30.67
C ASN A 319 -4.11 0.99 30.46
N ALA A 320 -3.47 -0.16 30.31
CA ALA A 320 -2.06 -0.29 30.00
C ALA A 320 -1.88 -1.30 28.89
N ASN A 321 -0.96 -1.03 27.96
CA ASN A 321 -0.58 -1.98 26.93
C ASN A 321 0.94 -2.07 26.83
N ALA A 322 1.43 -3.23 26.42
CA ALA A 322 2.83 -3.49 26.13
C ALA A 322 2.94 -4.48 24.98
N ALA A 323 3.91 -4.29 24.12
CA ALA A 323 4.18 -5.18 23.01
C ALA A 323 5.67 -5.48 22.88
N THR A 324 5.99 -6.68 22.46
CA THR A 324 7.34 -7.07 22.05
C THR A 324 7.34 -7.28 20.54
N LEU A 325 8.47 -6.99 19.90
CA LEU A 325 8.65 -7.21 18.47
C LEU A 325 10.03 -7.79 18.20
N LYS A 326 10.07 -8.94 17.52
CA LYS A 326 11.27 -9.45 16.85
C LYS A 326 11.04 -9.39 15.35
N ASN A 327 11.87 -8.59 14.65
CA ASN A 327 11.91 -8.51 13.19
C ASN A 327 13.20 -9.20 12.71
N GLU A 328 13.06 -10.05 11.69
CA GLU A 328 14.17 -10.82 11.14
C GLU A 328 14.00 -11.02 9.62
N VAL A 329 15.03 -10.70 8.86
CA VAL A 329 15.12 -11.10 7.45
C VAL A 329 15.52 -12.56 7.41
N THR A 330 14.59 -13.45 7.04
CA THR A 330 14.81 -14.91 7.02
C THR A 330 15.39 -15.41 5.71
N TYR A 331 15.20 -14.65 4.63
CA TYR A 331 15.75 -14.93 3.33
C TYR A 331 16.00 -13.62 2.57
N LEU A 332 17.10 -13.58 1.86
CA LEU A 332 17.43 -12.53 0.91
C LEU A 332 18.13 -13.19 -0.28
N ASP A 333 17.66 -12.89 -1.50
CA ASP A 333 18.26 -13.40 -2.71
C ASP A 333 19.73 -12.94 -2.80
N PRO A 334 20.67 -13.82 -3.18
CA PRO A 334 22.11 -13.48 -3.28
C PRO A 334 22.41 -12.32 -4.25
N SER A 335 21.53 -12.05 -5.21
CA SER A 335 21.65 -10.93 -6.16
C SER A 335 21.31 -9.57 -5.53
N VAL A 336 20.67 -9.58 -4.36
CA VAL A 336 20.35 -8.34 -3.62
C VAL A 336 21.60 -7.89 -2.87
N ASP A 337 22.19 -6.79 -3.31
CA ASP A 337 23.25 -6.17 -2.52
C ASP A 337 22.67 -5.68 -1.19
N ARG A 338 23.40 -5.94 -0.09
CA ARG A 338 22.95 -5.55 1.25
C ARG A 338 22.76 -4.03 1.27
N GLN A 339 21.53 -3.59 1.17
CA GLN A 339 21.19 -2.18 1.38
C GLN A 339 21.50 -1.87 2.84
N ARG A 340 22.59 -1.16 3.05
CA ARG A 340 22.84 -0.52 4.36
C ARG A 340 21.74 0.52 4.51
N GLY A 341 20.86 0.32 5.49
CA GLY A 341 19.94 1.36 5.91
C GLY A 341 20.71 2.67 6.10
N ALA A 342 20.09 3.81 5.81
CA ALA A 342 20.69 5.11 6.07
C ALA A 342 21.28 5.06 7.48
N LYS A 343 22.59 5.27 7.61
CA LYS A 343 23.22 5.44 8.92
C LYS A 343 22.46 6.60 9.55
N PHE A 344 21.77 6.35 10.66
CA PHE A 344 21.48 7.43 11.59
C PHE A 344 22.84 8.07 11.88
N ALA A 345 22.94 9.38 11.63
CA ALA A 345 24.14 10.10 11.90
C ALA A 345 24.54 9.82 13.35
N ASP A 346 25.71 9.21 13.55
CA ASP A 346 26.31 9.08 14.86
C ASP A 346 26.47 10.51 15.40
N HIS A 347 25.64 10.86 16.35
CA HIS A 347 25.83 12.04 17.16
C HIS A 347 26.88 11.67 18.21
N THR A 348 28.15 11.73 17.83
CA THR A 348 29.27 11.90 18.75
C THR A 348 29.75 13.32 18.70
#